data_4dded7860b3ef9272443d8a7ab9285a6
#
_entry.id   4dded7860b3ef9272443d8a7ab9285a6
#
_cell.length_a   1.000
_cell.length_b   1.000
_cell.length_c   1.000
_cell.angle_alpha   90.00
_cell.angle_beta   90.00
_cell.angle_gamma   90.00
#
_symmetry.space_group_name_H-M   'P 1'
#
loop_
_entity.id
_entity.type
_entity.pdbx_description
1 polymer ?
#
loop_
_entity_poly.entity_id
_entity_poly.type
_entity_poly.pdbx_seq_one_letter_code
_entity_poly.pdbx_strand_id
1 'polypeptide(L)'
;TLRDGMQRVVWRGARRGRGVKPQAFTPLLLNLYGRGELKTLQQAEVAGSHVRLQGEALFSGLYLNELLVRLLSSGDPQTLLFAAYQTALEQLAAERAVEPVLREFEWQLLELMGYGFSLEVDAEGAPLETHALYYWDAEQGLRRTAQRQPGLLPGSGLLAMAIGEWQHPAALHTAKRLMRKALAVHLGDRPLVSRQLFAAKP
;
A
#
# COMPACT_ATOMS: atom_id res chain seq x y z
N THR A 1 6.96 6.20 11.75
CA THR A 1 6.66 7.46 12.43
C THR A 1 6.68 8.63 11.45
N LEU A 2 5.98 9.71 11.75
CA LEU A 2 5.97 10.93 10.93
C LEU A 2 7.36 11.57 10.83
N ARG A 3 8.11 11.56 11.92
CA ARG A 3 9.40 12.24 12.03
C ARG A 3 10.57 11.41 11.52
N ASP A 4 10.57 10.12 11.82
CA ASP A 4 11.75 9.27 11.66
C ASP A 4 11.50 8.06 10.75
N GLY A 5 10.42 8.07 9.95
CA GLY A 5 10.09 7.00 9.03
C GLY A 5 9.73 5.67 9.69
N MET A 6 9.97 4.58 9.00
CA MET A 6 9.81 3.22 9.52
C MET A 6 10.81 2.97 10.66
N GLN A 7 10.34 2.51 11.81
CA GLN A 7 11.18 2.22 12.97
C GLN A 7 10.98 0.78 13.45
N ARG A 8 12.09 0.10 13.68
CA ARG A 8 12.10 -1.20 14.37
C ARG A 8 12.34 -0.96 15.86
N VAL A 9 11.43 -1.47 16.69
CA VAL A 9 11.50 -1.22 18.14
C VAL A 9 11.42 -2.50 18.94
N VAL A 10 12.14 -2.55 20.06
CA VAL A 10 12.05 -3.58 21.09
C VAL A 10 11.35 -2.99 22.31
N TRP A 11 10.28 -3.62 22.75
CA TRP A 11 9.59 -3.26 23.95
C TRP A 11 9.91 -4.25 25.09
N ARG A 12 10.86 -3.89 25.93
CA ARG A 12 11.32 -4.75 27.05
C ARG A 12 10.30 -4.87 28.20
N GLY A 13 9.33 -3.96 28.29
CA GLY A 13 8.31 -3.91 29.34
C GLY A 13 7.03 -4.71 29.03
N ALA A 14 6.90 -5.33 27.86
CA ALA A 14 5.69 -5.99 27.38
C ALA A 14 5.13 -7.07 28.35
N ARG A 15 6.00 -7.75 29.09
CA ARG A 15 5.63 -8.81 30.04
C ARG A 15 5.28 -8.29 31.45
N ARG A 16 5.64 -7.06 31.81
CA ARG A 16 5.50 -6.54 33.18
C ARG A 16 4.25 -5.68 33.40
N GLY A 17 3.35 -5.60 32.42
CA GLY A 17 1.98 -5.12 32.61
C GLY A 17 1.78 -3.63 32.91
N ARG A 18 2.80 -2.79 32.88
CA ARG A 18 2.64 -1.34 33.08
C ARG A 18 2.76 -0.61 31.74
N GLY A 19 1.69 0.06 31.30
CA GLY A 19 1.64 0.89 30.11
C GLY A 19 0.71 0.36 29.00
N VAL A 20 0.49 1.19 27.99
CA VAL A 20 -0.34 0.87 26.82
C VAL A 20 0.36 -0.20 25.99
N LYS A 21 -0.30 -1.34 25.77
CA LYS A 21 0.19 -2.36 24.83
C LYS A 21 -0.03 -1.85 23.40
N PRO A 22 1.03 -1.67 22.60
CA PRO A 22 0.87 -1.31 21.20
C PRO A 22 -0.01 -2.33 20.49
N GLN A 23 -1.06 -1.84 19.84
CA GLN A 23 -1.94 -2.63 19.00
C GLN A 23 -1.80 -2.14 17.56
N ALA A 24 -1.98 -3.03 16.59
CA ALA A 24 -2.06 -2.64 15.19
C ALA A 24 -3.14 -1.57 15.00
N PHE A 25 -2.93 -0.67 14.05
CA PHE A 25 -3.89 0.38 13.67
C PHE A 25 -4.22 1.40 14.78
N THR A 26 -3.36 1.51 15.79
CA THR A 26 -3.50 2.52 16.85
C THR A 26 -2.42 3.58 16.69
N PRO A 27 -2.79 4.86 16.50
CA PRO A 27 -1.81 5.95 16.50
C PRO A 27 -1.22 6.11 17.90
N LEU A 28 0.11 6.14 17.99
CA LEU A 28 0.83 6.21 19.23
C LEU A 28 1.86 7.34 19.19
N LEU A 29 2.01 8.06 20.30
CA LEU A 29 3.20 8.84 20.60
C LEU A 29 4.22 7.90 21.25
N LEU A 30 5.40 7.84 20.65
CA LEU A 30 6.45 6.93 21.10
C LEU A 30 7.65 7.71 21.61
N ASN A 31 8.15 7.33 22.79
CA ASN A 31 9.46 7.74 23.25
C ASN A 31 10.43 6.59 22.99
N LEU A 32 11.37 6.81 22.06
CA LEU A 32 12.33 5.82 21.60
C LEU A 32 13.73 6.18 22.07
N TYR A 33 14.47 5.18 22.53
CA TYR A 33 15.85 5.33 22.96
C TYR A 33 16.77 4.38 22.19
N GLY A 34 18.00 4.80 21.97
CA GLY A 34 19.06 4.01 21.35
C GLY A 34 19.54 4.58 20.02
N ARG A 35 20.77 4.18 19.65
CA ARG A 35 21.40 4.49 18.36
C ARG A 35 21.25 3.29 17.41
N GLY A 36 21.23 3.54 16.10
CA GLY A 36 21.10 2.48 15.09
C GLY A 36 19.63 2.15 14.74
N GLU A 37 19.43 1.11 13.96
CA GLU A 37 18.12 0.74 13.37
C GLU A 37 17.13 0.17 14.39
N LEU A 38 17.63 -0.55 15.41
CA LEU A 38 16.77 -1.14 16.43
C LEU A 38 16.73 -0.21 17.66
N LYS A 39 15.58 0.42 17.87
CA LYS A 39 15.32 1.30 18.99
C LYS A 39 14.69 0.54 20.16
N THR A 40 14.84 1.06 21.38
CA THR A 40 14.11 0.58 22.55
C THR A 40 12.91 1.49 22.80
N LEU A 41 11.73 0.92 22.88
CA LEU A 41 10.51 1.64 23.26
C LEU A 41 10.54 1.83 24.78
N GLN A 42 10.62 3.10 25.22
CA GLN A 42 10.57 3.49 26.63
C GLN A 42 9.13 3.74 27.07
N GLN A 43 8.38 4.48 26.27
CA GLN A 43 7.01 4.89 26.57
C GLN A 43 6.19 4.92 25.29
N ALA A 44 4.93 4.51 25.41
CA ALA A 44 3.93 4.64 24.37
C ALA A 44 2.66 5.24 24.98
N GLU A 45 2.12 6.26 24.34
CA GLU A 45 0.86 6.89 24.69
C GLU A 45 -0.07 6.86 23.47
N VAL A 46 -1.37 6.67 23.69
CA VAL A 46 -2.35 6.72 22.60
C VAL A 46 -2.48 8.15 22.10
N ALA A 47 -2.25 8.35 20.80
CA ALA A 47 -2.28 9.67 20.16
C ALA A 47 -3.58 9.95 19.40
N GLY A 48 -4.49 8.98 19.34
CA GLY A 48 -5.75 9.09 18.62
C GLY A 48 -6.60 7.84 18.78
N SER A 49 -7.74 7.81 18.13
CA SER A 49 -8.66 6.68 18.19
C SER A 49 -8.05 5.43 17.54
N HIS A 50 -8.24 4.28 18.17
CA HIS A 50 -7.93 2.99 17.58
C HIS A 50 -8.86 2.73 16.39
N VAL A 51 -8.28 2.43 15.23
CA VAL A 51 -9.03 2.04 14.03
C VAL A 51 -9.41 0.57 14.16
N ARG A 52 -10.69 0.30 14.41
CA ARG A 52 -11.20 -1.07 14.56
C ARG A 52 -11.54 -1.64 13.19
N LEU A 53 -10.76 -2.62 12.75
CA LEU A 53 -10.99 -3.38 11.53
C LEU A 53 -11.46 -4.79 11.85
N GLN A 54 -12.41 -5.33 11.06
CA GLN A 54 -12.94 -6.68 11.21
C GLN A 54 -13.05 -7.39 9.85
N GLY A 55 -13.06 -8.71 9.86
CA GLY A 55 -13.24 -9.51 8.65
C GLY A 55 -12.25 -9.16 7.54
N GLU A 56 -12.77 -8.89 6.35
CA GLU A 56 -11.95 -8.58 5.17
C GLU A 56 -11.18 -7.25 5.31
N ALA A 57 -11.76 -6.25 5.98
CA ALA A 57 -11.08 -4.99 6.28
C ALA A 57 -9.84 -5.22 7.18
N LEU A 58 -9.93 -6.11 8.15
CA LEU A 58 -8.79 -6.47 9.00
C LEU A 58 -7.66 -7.12 8.18
N PHE A 59 -7.97 -8.08 7.32
CA PHE A 59 -6.98 -8.72 6.45
C PHE A 59 -6.35 -7.70 5.50
N SER A 60 -7.15 -6.76 5.02
CA SER A 60 -6.69 -5.66 4.16
C SER A 60 -5.74 -4.72 4.90
N GLY A 61 -6.06 -4.31 6.12
CA GLY A 61 -5.15 -3.52 6.95
C GLY A 61 -3.83 -4.24 7.24
N LEU A 62 -3.87 -5.55 7.51
CA LEU A 62 -2.65 -6.37 7.67
C LEU A 62 -1.84 -6.46 6.37
N TYR A 63 -2.51 -6.52 5.23
CA TYR A 63 -1.86 -6.46 3.93
C TYR A 63 -1.15 -5.12 3.70
N LEU A 64 -1.80 -3.99 4.01
CA LEU A 64 -1.15 -2.66 3.95
C LEU A 64 0.09 -2.61 4.85
N ASN A 65 -0.01 -3.14 6.07
CA ASN A 65 1.13 -3.21 7.00
C ASN A 65 2.28 -4.04 6.42
N GLU A 66 1.98 -5.18 5.81
CA GLU A 66 3.02 -6.04 5.21
C GLU A 66 3.72 -5.34 4.05
N LEU A 67 2.99 -4.62 3.18
CA LEU A 67 3.58 -3.82 2.10
C LEU A 67 4.55 -2.78 2.67
N LEU A 68 4.11 -2.00 3.66
CA LEU A 68 4.94 -0.97 4.29
C LEU A 68 6.20 -1.56 4.93
N VAL A 69 6.06 -2.65 5.68
CA VAL A 69 7.21 -3.31 6.34
C VAL A 69 8.23 -3.86 5.34
N ARG A 70 7.77 -4.31 4.17
CA ARG A 70 8.66 -4.91 3.16
C ARG A 70 9.29 -3.91 2.22
N LEU A 71 8.62 -2.79 1.98
CA LEU A 71 9.04 -1.83 0.94
C LEU A 71 9.74 -0.61 1.52
N LEU A 72 9.44 -0.21 2.78
CA LEU A 72 10.03 0.98 3.36
C LEU A 72 11.38 0.70 4.02
N SER A 73 12.31 1.58 3.77
CA SER A 73 13.59 1.64 4.48
C SER A 73 13.43 2.21 5.89
N SER A 74 14.28 1.77 6.82
CA SER A 74 14.31 2.35 8.17
C SER A 74 14.89 3.76 8.14
N GLY A 75 14.27 4.65 8.91
CA GLY A 75 14.83 6.00 9.16
C GLY A 75 14.57 7.02 8.05
N ASP A 76 13.79 6.67 7.04
CA ASP A 76 13.39 7.59 5.97
C ASP A 76 11.96 8.13 6.24
N PRO A 77 11.81 9.44 6.54
CA PRO A 77 10.50 10.03 6.81
C PRO A 77 9.60 10.03 5.57
N GLN A 78 8.44 9.39 5.68
CA GLN A 78 7.45 9.26 4.62
C GLN A 78 6.10 9.85 5.08
N THR A 79 6.07 11.18 5.27
CA THR A 79 4.92 11.86 5.87
C THR A 79 3.65 11.73 5.03
N LEU A 80 3.76 11.88 3.70
CA LEU A 80 2.62 11.75 2.79
C LEU A 80 2.11 10.32 2.74
N LEU A 81 3.01 9.34 2.73
CA LEU A 81 2.63 7.93 2.76
C LEU A 81 2.00 7.54 4.09
N PHE A 82 2.44 8.13 5.21
CA PHE A 82 1.80 7.93 6.50
C PHE A 82 0.35 8.46 6.50
N ALA A 83 0.12 9.63 5.91
CA ALA A 83 -1.23 10.19 5.75
C ALA A 83 -2.10 9.30 4.83
N ALA A 84 -1.58 8.86 3.69
CA ALA A 84 -2.27 7.94 2.80
C ALA A 84 -2.66 6.62 3.50
N TYR A 85 -1.75 6.08 4.32
CA TYR A 85 -2.02 4.90 5.13
C TYR A 85 -3.14 5.12 6.15
N GLN A 86 -3.14 6.26 6.86
CA GLN A 86 -4.22 6.60 7.80
C GLN A 86 -5.57 6.71 7.08
N THR A 87 -5.62 7.42 5.95
CA THR A 87 -6.82 7.53 5.12
C THR A 87 -7.33 6.16 4.67
N ALA A 88 -6.45 5.28 4.21
CA ALA A 88 -6.83 3.93 3.80
C ALA A 88 -7.44 3.13 4.98
N LEU A 89 -6.86 3.20 6.17
CA LEU A 89 -7.40 2.54 7.36
C LEU A 89 -8.79 3.09 7.75
N GLU A 90 -8.98 4.41 7.69
CA GLU A 90 -10.25 5.07 7.98
C GLU A 90 -11.33 4.65 6.97
N GLN A 91 -10.97 4.58 5.69
CA GLN A 91 -11.89 4.11 4.64
C GLN A 91 -12.27 2.64 4.84
N LEU A 92 -11.33 1.77 5.21
CA LEU A 92 -11.59 0.37 5.54
C LEU A 92 -12.50 0.23 6.77
N ALA A 93 -12.33 1.08 7.79
CA ALA A 93 -13.15 1.10 8.99
C ALA A 93 -14.57 1.64 8.74
N ALA A 94 -14.74 2.51 7.76
CA ALA A 94 -16.03 3.05 7.32
C ALA A 94 -16.81 2.08 6.41
N GLU A 95 -16.42 0.80 6.37
CA GLU A 95 -17.05 -0.26 5.58
C GLU A 95 -17.17 0.04 4.08
N ARG A 96 -16.26 0.87 3.56
CA ARG A 96 -16.17 1.11 2.12
C ARG A 96 -15.73 -0.16 1.39
N ALA A 97 -16.02 -0.22 0.10
CA ALA A 97 -15.57 -1.32 -0.74
C ALA A 97 -14.03 -1.48 -0.63
N VAL A 98 -13.58 -2.64 -0.20
CA VAL A 98 -12.17 -2.91 0.15
C VAL A 98 -11.25 -2.77 -1.06
N GLU A 99 -11.65 -3.31 -2.21
CA GLU A 99 -10.77 -3.40 -3.38
C GLU A 99 -10.33 -2.02 -3.92
N PRO A 100 -11.22 -1.01 -4.09
CA PRO A 100 -10.81 0.34 -4.46
C PRO A 100 -9.79 0.95 -3.51
N VAL A 101 -10.03 0.83 -2.19
CA VAL A 101 -9.13 1.37 -1.16
C VAL A 101 -7.73 0.76 -1.29
N LEU A 102 -7.65 -0.55 -1.51
CA LEU A 102 -6.35 -1.22 -1.69
C LEU A 102 -5.64 -0.75 -2.97
N ARG A 103 -6.37 -0.63 -4.10
CA ARG A 103 -5.77 -0.23 -5.38
C ARG A 103 -5.26 1.20 -5.33
N GLU A 104 -6.04 2.11 -4.75
CA GLU A 104 -5.64 3.51 -4.56
C GLU A 104 -4.40 3.62 -3.67
N PHE A 105 -4.37 2.92 -2.53
CA PHE A 105 -3.21 2.92 -1.65
C PHE A 105 -1.95 2.33 -2.32
N GLU A 106 -2.08 1.21 -3.03
CA GLU A 106 -0.97 0.59 -3.77
C GLU A 106 -0.36 1.53 -4.81
N TRP A 107 -1.22 2.29 -5.51
CA TRP A 107 -0.79 3.31 -6.45
C TRP A 107 -0.02 4.43 -5.74
N GLN A 108 -0.61 5.03 -4.69
CA GLN A 108 0.02 6.08 -3.90
C GLN A 108 1.35 5.63 -3.28
N LEU A 109 1.43 4.38 -2.84
CA LEU A 109 2.66 3.79 -2.31
C LEU A 109 3.77 3.79 -3.35
N LEU A 110 3.51 3.32 -4.57
CA LEU A 110 4.49 3.30 -5.66
C LEU A 110 4.91 4.73 -6.05
N GLU A 111 3.98 5.65 -6.20
CA GLU A 111 4.29 7.05 -6.52
C GLU A 111 5.17 7.71 -5.46
N LEU A 112 4.80 7.61 -4.19
CA LEU A 112 5.52 8.24 -3.08
C LEU A 112 6.88 7.59 -2.80
N MET A 113 7.09 6.36 -3.23
CA MET A 113 8.39 5.69 -3.19
C MET A 113 9.28 6.01 -4.43
N GLY A 114 8.79 6.81 -5.38
CA GLY A 114 9.54 7.16 -6.59
C GLY A 114 9.48 6.09 -7.70
N TYR A 115 8.57 5.11 -7.58
CA TYR A 115 8.35 4.04 -8.57
C TYR A 115 7.08 4.29 -9.40
N GLY A 116 6.54 5.51 -9.34
CA GLY A 116 5.39 5.92 -10.15
C GLY A 116 5.72 5.93 -11.64
N PHE A 117 4.70 5.73 -12.45
CA PHE A 117 4.77 5.83 -13.90
C PHE A 117 3.51 6.53 -14.43
N SER A 118 3.56 7.06 -15.65
CA SER A 118 2.42 7.80 -16.20
C SER A 118 1.22 6.89 -16.45
N LEU A 119 0.04 7.39 -16.10
CA LEU A 119 -1.27 6.85 -16.53
C LEU A 119 -1.93 7.72 -17.61
N GLU A 120 -1.22 8.73 -18.11
CA GLU A 120 -1.73 9.67 -19.12
C GLU A 120 -1.10 9.43 -20.49
N VAL A 121 0.19 9.03 -20.49
CA VAL A 121 0.97 8.75 -21.71
C VAL A 121 1.63 7.39 -21.64
N ASP A 122 1.89 6.81 -22.79
CA ASP A 122 2.66 5.57 -22.92
C ASP A 122 4.18 5.83 -22.94
N ALA A 123 4.95 4.77 -23.11
CA ALA A 123 6.42 4.80 -23.12
C ALA A 123 7.01 5.62 -24.28
N GLU A 124 6.27 5.79 -25.34
CA GLU A 124 6.59 6.61 -26.51
C GLU A 124 6.15 8.07 -26.35
N GLY A 125 5.50 8.42 -25.23
CA GLY A 125 4.99 9.76 -24.93
C GLY A 125 3.64 10.07 -25.59
N ALA A 126 2.98 9.09 -26.21
CA ALA A 126 1.67 9.26 -26.81
C ALA A 126 0.56 9.17 -25.74
N PRO A 127 -0.50 10.02 -25.80
CA PRO A 127 -1.63 9.92 -24.89
C PRO A 127 -2.28 8.53 -24.94
N LEU A 128 -2.72 8.05 -23.77
CA LEU A 128 -3.44 6.78 -23.70
C LEU A 128 -4.81 6.89 -24.39
N GLU A 129 -5.18 5.86 -25.13
CA GLU A 129 -6.44 5.77 -25.86
C GLU A 129 -7.38 4.77 -25.19
N THR A 130 -8.65 5.13 -25.04
CA THR A 130 -9.69 4.33 -24.36
C THR A 130 -9.82 2.91 -24.93
N HIS A 131 -9.74 2.75 -26.25
CA HIS A 131 -9.95 1.47 -26.95
C HIS A 131 -8.66 0.69 -27.23
N ALA A 132 -7.49 1.26 -26.86
CA ALA A 132 -6.21 0.60 -27.02
C ALA A 132 -5.93 -0.39 -25.89
N LEU A 133 -5.03 -1.32 -26.16
CA LEU A 133 -4.52 -2.27 -25.18
C LEU A 133 -3.05 -1.98 -24.91
N TYR A 134 -2.69 -2.10 -23.63
CA TYR A 134 -1.35 -1.83 -23.15
C TYR A 134 -0.80 -3.02 -22.36
N TYR A 135 0.51 -3.11 -22.28
CA TYR A 135 1.20 -3.91 -21.28
C TYR A 135 2.10 -2.98 -20.48
N TRP A 136 2.40 -3.37 -19.26
CA TRP A 136 3.30 -2.63 -18.39
C TRP A 136 4.67 -3.27 -18.40
N ASP A 137 5.69 -2.45 -18.64
CA ASP A 137 7.10 -2.76 -18.56
C ASP A 137 7.71 -2.06 -17.35
N ALA A 138 8.58 -2.73 -16.60
CA ALA A 138 9.14 -2.19 -15.35
C ALA A 138 10.09 -1.01 -15.56
N GLU A 139 10.76 -0.93 -16.72
CA GLU A 139 11.74 0.11 -17.02
C GLU A 139 11.13 1.24 -17.86
N GLN A 140 10.17 0.93 -18.71
CA GLN A 140 9.64 1.86 -19.71
C GLN A 140 8.22 2.33 -19.40
N GLY A 141 7.51 1.68 -18.49
CA GLY A 141 6.13 2.02 -18.17
C GLY A 141 5.10 1.34 -19.08
N LEU A 142 4.05 2.05 -19.45
CA LEU A 142 2.95 1.51 -20.27
C LEU A 142 3.34 1.52 -21.76
N ARG A 143 3.17 0.38 -22.42
CA ARG A 143 3.43 0.25 -23.86
C ARG A 143 2.20 -0.24 -24.61
N ARG A 144 1.85 0.45 -25.68
CA ARG A 144 0.74 0.07 -26.56
C ARG A 144 1.06 -1.21 -27.33
N THR A 145 0.07 -2.06 -27.54
CA THR A 145 0.21 -3.28 -28.33
C THR A 145 -1.07 -3.64 -29.08
N ALA A 146 -0.91 -4.15 -30.30
CA ALA A 146 -1.98 -4.79 -31.05
C ALA A 146 -2.01 -6.31 -30.87
N GLN A 147 -0.95 -6.90 -30.30
CA GLN A 147 -0.84 -8.34 -30.09
C GLN A 147 -1.69 -8.76 -28.89
N ARG A 148 -2.53 -9.78 -29.09
CA ARG A 148 -3.30 -10.38 -28.00
C ARG A 148 -2.42 -11.31 -27.18
N GLN A 149 -2.25 -10.96 -25.91
CA GLN A 149 -1.50 -11.76 -24.94
C GLN A 149 -2.18 -11.70 -23.56
N PRO A 150 -1.95 -12.66 -22.67
CA PRO A 150 -2.48 -12.62 -21.32
C PRO A 150 -1.96 -11.39 -20.55
N GLY A 151 -2.81 -10.79 -19.72
CA GLY A 151 -2.40 -9.73 -18.82
C GLY A 151 -2.35 -8.34 -19.43
N LEU A 152 -2.99 -8.11 -20.58
CA LEU A 152 -3.17 -6.78 -21.17
C LEU A 152 -4.05 -5.89 -20.28
N LEU A 153 -3.79 -4.61 -20.36
CA LEU A 153 -4.43 -3.54 -19.61
C LEU A 153 -5.27 -2.70 -20.59
N PRO A 154 -6.60 -2.67 -20.45
CA PRO A 154 -7.43 -1.80 -21.27
C PRO A 154 -7.15 -0.33 -21.00
N GLY A 155 -7.04 0.50 -22.04
CA GLY A 155 -6.84 1.95 -21.91
C GLY A 155 -7.97 2.63 -21.14
N SER A 156 -9.21 2.17 -21.29
CA SER A 156 -10.35 2.67 -20.51
C SER A 156 -10.15 2.52 -19.00
N GLY A 157 -9.57 1.41 -18.56
CA GLY A 157 -9.27 1.19 -17.14
C GLY A 157 -8.09 2.03 -16.64
N LEU A 158 -7.05 2.21 -17.46
CA LEU A 158 -5.91 3.08 -17.14
C LEU A 158 -6.33 4.53 -17.02
N LEU A 159 -7.14 5.03 -17.96
CA LEU A 159 -7.65 6.41 -17.94
C LEU A 159 -8.59 6.66 -16.75
N ALA A 160 -9.43 5.68 -16.37
CA ALA A 160 -10.25 5.79 -15.18
C ALA A 160 -9.39 5.85 -13.89
N MET A 161 -8.28 5.10 -13.83
CA MET A 161 -7.31 5.21 -12.73
C MET A 161 -6.64 6.60 -12.71
N ALA A 162 -6.27 7.16 -13.88
CA ALA A 162 -5.62 8.46 -13.98
C ALA A 162 -6.46 9.60 -13.38
N ILE A 163 -7.78 9.52 -13.50
CA ILE A 163 -8.71 10.52 -12.93
C ILE A 163 -9.26 10.14 -11.55
N GLY A 164 -8.69 9.12 -10.91
CA GLY A 164 -9.05 8.72 -9.55
C GLY A 164 -10.37 7.97 -9.41
N GLU A 165 -10.95 7.45 -10.49
CA GLU A 165 -12.19 6.66 -10.47
C GLU A 165 -11.94 5.20 -10.03
N TRP A 166 -11.35 5.01 -8.86
CA TRP A 166 -10.97 3.70 -8.33
C TRP A 166 -12.13 2.73 -8.14
N GLN A 167 -13.37 3.23 -8.04
CA GLN A 167 -14.57 2.39 -7.91
C GLN A 167 -15.13 1.92 -9.25
N HIS A 168 -14.68 2.49 -10.37
CA HIS A 168 -15.13 2.09 -11.68
C HIS A 168 -14.68 0.65 -12.01
N PRO A 169 -15.56 -0.25 -12.49
CA PRO A 169 -15.21 -1.66 -12.70
C PRO A 169 -14.00 -1.88 -13.63
N ALA A 170 -13.86 -1.06 -14.68
CA ALA A 170 -12.71 -1.14 -15.58
C ALA A 170 -11.41 -0.75 -14.87
N ALA A 171 -11.45 0.30 -14.02
CA ALA A 171 -10.31 0.71 -13.22
C ALA A 171 -9.89 -0.38 -12.24
N LEU A 172 -10.82 -0.96 -11.49
CA LEU A 172 -10.55 -2.04 -10.52
C LEU A 172 -9.87 -3.24 -11.17
N HIS A 173 -10.43 -3.73 -12.29
CA HIS A 173 -9.85 -4.88 -12.98
C HIS A 173 -8.43 -4.58 -13.48
N THR A 174 -8.25 -3.40 -14.07
CA THR A 174 -6.96 -2.96 -14.61
C THR A 174 -5.95 -2.73 -13.48
N ALA A 175 -6.33 -2.00 -12.44
CA ALA A 175 -5.49 -1.72 -11.28
C ALA A 175 -5.03 -2.99 -10.59
N LYS A 176 -5.90 -3.97 -10.37
CA LYS A 176 -5.54 -5.25 -9.75
C LYS A 176 -4.43 -5.97 -10.50
N ARG A 177 -4.48 -5.96 -11.83
CA ARG A 177 -3.46 -6.59 -12.70
C ARG A 177 -2.17 -5.80 -12.69
N LEU A 178 -2.27 -4.49 -12.85
CA LEU A 178 -1.15 -3.56 -12.93
C LEU A 178 -0.38 -3.53 -11.59
N MET A 179 -1.07 -3.27 -10.49
CA MET A 179 -0.45 -3.19 -9.16
C MET A 179 0.22 -4.50 -8.73
N ARG A 180 -0.38 -5.65 -9.10
CA ARG A 180 0.26 -6.95 -8.84
C ARG A 180 1.62 -7.08 -9.54
N LYS A 181 1.71 -6.62 -10.79
CA LYS A 181 2.98 -6.64 -11.56
C LYS A 181 3.97 -5.62 -11.01
N ALA A 182 3.53 -4.36 -10.84
CA ALA A 182 4.39 -3.28 -10.40
C ALA A 182 4.98 -3.53 -9.00
N LEU A 183 4.14 -3.94 -8.04
CA LEU A 183 4.62 -4.28 -6.69
C LEU A 183 5.55 -5.51 -6.68
N ALA A 184 5.33 -6.49 -7.56
CA ALA A 184 6.16 -7.71 -7.59
C ALA A 184 7.64 -7.41 -7.86
N VAL A 185 7.94 -6.39 -8.67
CA VAL A 185 9.31 -5.95 -8.96
C VAL A 185 10.06 -5.58 -7.69
N HIS A 186 9.38 -4.97 -6.73
CA HIS A 186 10.00 -4.45 -5.50
C HIS A 186 9.88 -5.41 -4.31
N LEU A 187 8.91 -6.34 -4.33
CA LEU A 187 8.69 -7.29 -3.24
C LEU A 187 9.63 -8.50 -3.28
N GLY A 188 10.25 -8.77 -4.43
CA GLY A 188 11.07 -9.97 -4.64
C GLY A 188 10.26 -11.28 -4.57
N ASP A 189 10.93 -12.40 -4.52
CA ASP A 189 10.34 -13.75 -4.66
C ASP A 189 9.53 -14.21 -3.44
N ARG A 190 9.70 -13.57 -2.29
CA ARG A 190 8.99 -13.97 -1.07
C ARG A 190 7.52 -13.57 -1.14
N PRO A 191 6.55 -14.53 -1.10
CA PRO A 191 5.14 -14.22 -1.17
C PRO A 191 4.67 -13.41 0.04
N LEU A 192 3.62 -12.61 -0.16
CA LEU A 192 2.94 -11.88 0.92
C LEU A 192 2.11 -12.85 1.75
N VAL A 193 2.42 -12.92 3.06
CA VAL A 193 1.74 -13.81 4.01
C VAL A 193 0.29 -13.39 4.21
N SER A 194 0.02 -12.08 4.24
CA SER A 194 -1.34 -11.53 4.37
C SER A 194 -2.30 -11.99 3.27
N ARG A 195 -1.79 -12.31 2.07
CA ARG A 195 -2.64 -12.86 0.99
C ARG A 195 -3.25 -14.23 1.33
N GLN A 196 -2.60 -15.01 2.18
CA GLN A 196 -3.13 -16.31 2.61
C GLN A 196 -4.38 -16.17 3.48
N LEU A 197 -4.52 -15.03 4.20
CA LEU A 197 -5.70 -14.74 5.03
C LEU A 197 -6.98 -14.60 4.19
N PHE A 198 -6.85 -14.13 2.94
CA PHE A 198 -7.99 -14.05 2.01
C PHE A 198 -8.37 -15.40 1.40
N ALA A 199 -7.43 -16.33 1.30
CA ALA A 199 -7.66 -17.66 0.76
C ALA A 199 -8.31 -18.61 1.79
N ALA A 200 -8.17 -18.31 3.08
CA ALA A 200 -8.70 -19.11 4.18
C ALA A 200 -10.17 -18.79 4.54
N LYS A 201 -10.94 -18.14 3.64
CA LYS A 201 -12.39 -18.00 3.82
C LYS A 201 -13.04 -19.38 3.69
N PRO A 202 -13.82 -19.83 4.70
CA PRO A 202 -14.60 -21.07 4.62
C PRO A 202 -15.70 -20.96 3.55
#